data_829d7fb4765da4244b1c6217b863704e
#
_entry.id   829d7fb4765da4244b1c6217b863704e
#
_cell.length_a   1.000
_cell.length_b   1.000
_cell.length_c   1.000
_cell.angle_alpha   90.00
_cell.angle_beta   90.00
_cell.angle_gamma   90.00
#
_symmetry.space_group_name_H-M   'P 1'
#
loop_
_entity.id
_entity.type
_entity.pdbx_description
1 polymer ?
#
loop_
_entity_poly.entity_id
_entity_poly.type
_entity_poly.pdbx_seq_one_letter_code
_entity_poly.pdbx_strand_id
1 'polypeptide(L)'
;MKKSILILLIACNLSFSQYAVIDFFVIKDGMESQYLSTEKVWKNYHQSSVDKGEKIECTLWKRSAREGDNEMVPDYVTFNTFNTMEEMDNYTNNTNIVNSVKLSNKGKVSTRHMNKVLSLNPVKAHRRYCVQLIDATPLTGGDPKIGDKMEGNGMIQKKDDYENFESYVYEPILLDEVMKGNMRWWALTNMIDRSDTAYEDVTHFTWRIHVDGKKMSPNHTKLFGNEFVSKKMRELTGASRDIRGRGTFTMIDKTL
;
A
#
# COMPACT_ATOMS: atom_id res chain seq x y z
N MET A 1 -11.78 31.96 -43.16
CA MET A 1 -11.25 32.04 -41.79
C MET A 1 -11.40 30.66 -41.12
N LYS A 2 -10.32 29.87 -41.05
CA LYS A 2 -10.32 28.57 -40.40
C LYS A 2 -10.12 28.80 -38.90
N LYS A 3 -11.13 28.50 -38.10
CA LYS A 3 -11.01 28.49 -36.63
C LYS A 3 -10.29 27.22 -36.23
N SER A 4 -9.02 27.35 -35.89
CA SER A 4 -8.24 26.26 -35.22
C SER A 4 -8.77 26.13 -33.80
N ILE A 5 -9.48 25.05 -33.54
CA ILE A 5 -9.83 24.63 -32.17
C ILE A 5 -8.58 23.99 -31.58
N LEU A 6 -7.90 24.75 -30.72
CA LEU A 6 -6.82 24.24 -29.88
C LEU A 6 -7.46 23.38 -28.78
N ILE A 7 -7.53 22.08 -29.00
CA ILE A 7 -7.89 21.13 -27.94
C ILE A 7 -6.70 21.10 -26.98
N LEU A 8 -6.84 21.87 -25.89
CA LEU A 8 -5.94 21.76 -24.73
C LEU A 8 -6.24 20.41 -24.07
N LEU A 9 -5.50 19.38 -24.45
CA LEU A 9 -5.40 18.15 -23.70
C LEU A 9 -4.78 18.52 -22.34
N ILE A 10 -5.64 18.85 -21.38
CA ILE A 10 -5.28 18.82 -19.97
C ILE A 10 -5.02 17.33 -19.69
N ALA A 11 -3.77 16.91 -19.84
CA ALA A 11 -3.31 15.69 -19.23
C ALA A 11 -3.49 15.91 -17.72
N CYS A 12 -4.61 15.45 -17.18
CA CYS A 12 -4.72 15.17 -15.76
C CYS A 12 -3.66 14.10 -15.50
N ASN A 13 -2.45 14.56 -15.16
CA ASN A 13 -1.51 13.72 -14.45
C ASN A 13 -2.22 13.38 -13.15
N LEU A 14 -2.97 12.28 -13.15
CA LEU A 14 -3.27 11.56 -11.94
C LEU A 14 -1.91 11.16 -11.40
N SER A 15 -1.38 11.97 -10.50
CA SER A 15 -0.12 11.69 -9.81
C SER A 15 -0.39 10.49 -8.92
N PHE A 16 -0.29 9.29 -9.51
CA PHE A 16 -0.14 8.10 -8.69
C PHE A 16 1.16 8.29 -7.92
N SER A 17 1.09 8.12 -6.61
CA SER A 17 2.25 8.01 -5.78
C SER A 17 3.23 7.03 -6.42
N GLN A 18 4.42 7.50 -6.79
CA GLN A 18 5.42 6.64 -7.42
C GLN A 18 6.21 5.82 -6.39
N TYR A 19 6.23 6.27 -5.13
CA TYR A 19 7.01 5.68 -4.05
C TYR A 19 6.19 5.56 -2.78
N ALA A 20 6.46 4.50 -2.01
CA ALA A 20 5.83 4.33 -0.70
C ALA A 20 6.78 3.70 0.32
N VAL A 21 6.62 4.11 1.57
CA VAL A 21 7.14 3.39 2.73
C VAL A 21 5.99 2.62 3.35
N ILE A 22 6.14 1.30 3.40
CA ILE A 22 5.16 0.37 3.94
C ILE A 22 5.72 -0.20 5.23
N ASP A 23 5.07 0.12 6.35
CA ASP A 23 5.47 -0.36 7.67
C ASP A 23 4.44 -1.38 8.17
N PHE A 24 4.88 -2.60 8.43
CA PHE A 24 4.09 -3.67 9.04
C PHE A 24 4.42 -3.79 10.53
N PHE A 25 3.39 -3.81 11.36
CA PHE A 25 3.51 -3.86 12.81
C PHE A 25 2.86 -5.11 13.39
N VAL A 26 3.61 -5.85 14.20
CA VAL A 26 3.10 -6.91 15.08
C VAL A 26 2.95 -6.29 16.47
N ILE A 27 1.77 -6.36 17.05
CA ILE A 27 1.48 -5.74 18.34
C ILE A 27 1.65 -6.77 19.46
N LYS A 28 2.17 -6.33 20.60
CA LYS A 28 2.25 -7.15 21.81
C LYS A 28 0.85 -7.48 22.32
N ASP A 29 0.65 -8.67 22.83
CA ASP A 29 -0.63 -9.11 23.38
C ASP A 29 -1.18 -8.12 24.40
N GLY A 30 -2.44 -7.74 24.24
CA GLY A 30 -3.15 -6.80 25.12
C GLY A 30 -2.73 -5.33 24.96
N MET A 31 -1.81 -4.97 24.04
CA MET A 31 -1.33 -3.60 23.87
C MET A 31 -1.92 -2.87 22.65
N GLU A 32 -2.97 -3.39 22.04
CA GLU A 32 -3.60 -2.78 20.87
C GLU A 32 -4.09 -1.33 21.15
N SER A 33 -4.73 -1.10 22.29
CA SER A 33 -5.22 0.23 22.65
C SER A 33 -4.07 1.25 22.82
N GLN A 34 -2.92 0.81 23.33
CA GLN A 34 -1.73 1.64 23.46
C GLN A 34 -1.13 1.95 22.07
N TYR A 35 -1.09 0.95 21.17
CA TYR A 35 -0.66 1.15 19.79
C TYR A 35 -1.53 2.20 19.08
N LEU A 36 -2.85 2.05 19.12
CA LEU A 36 -3.78 3.00 18.51
C LEU A 36 -3.69 4.41 19.16
N SER A 37 -3.34 4.50 20.44
CA SER A 37 -3.08 5.79 21.09
C SER A 37 -1.79 6.45 20.56
N THR A 38 -0.78 5.64 20.24
CA THR A 38 0.46 6.09 19.61
C THR A 38 0.18 6.58 18.18
N GLU A 39 -0.59 5.82 17.39
CA GLU A 39 -0.96 6.19 16.02
C GLU A 39 -1.70 7.55 15.96
N LYS A 40 -2.57 7.86 16.94
CA LYS A 40 -3.23 9.19 17.04
C LYS A 40 -2.23 10.34 17.18
N VAL A 41 -1.13 10.14 17.91
CA VAL A 41 -0.07 11.14 18.05
C VAL A 41 0.74 11.25 16.75
N TRP A 42 1.05 10.11 16.12
CA TRP A 42 1.74 10.07 14.84
C TRP A 42 0.91 10.67 13.71
N LYS A 43 -0.41 10.50 13.71
CA LYS A 43 -1.31 11.10 12.71
C LYS A 43 -1.14 12.61 12.60
N ASN A 44 -1.00 13.33 13.74
CA ASN A 44 -0.77 14.78 13.71
C ASN A 44 0.55 15.16 13.01
N TYR A 45 1.58 14.33 13.15
CA TYR A 45 2.84 14.49 12.42
C TYR A 45 2.64 14.21 10.94
N HIS A 46 2.01 13.10 10.59
CA HIS A 46 1.75 12.74 9.20
C HIS A 46 0.90 13.80 8.50
N GLN A 47 -0.14 14.32 9.16
CA GLN A 47 -0.95 15.41 8.62
C GLN A 47 -0.12 16.67 8.39
N SER A 48 0.74 17.04 9.35
CA SER A 48 1.64 18.19 9.19
C SER A 48 2.61 18.03 8.03
N SER A 49 3.07 16.81 7.75
CA SER A 49 3.93 16.51 6.60
C SER A 49 3.17 16.58 5.28
N VAL A 50 1.91 16.14 5.25
CA VAL A 50 1.02 16.30 4.08
C VAL A 50 0.74 17.78 3.81
N ASP A 51 0.38 18.55 4.85
CA ASP A 51 0.10 19.99 4.75
C ASP A 51 1.29 20.79 4.20
N LYS A 52 2.52 20.31 4.41
CA LYS A 52 3.77 20.90 3.89
C LYS A 52 4.18 20.40 2.53
N GLY A 53 3.49 19.39 1.97
CA GLY A 53 3.87 18.74 0.73
C GLY A 53 5.11 17.82 0.83
N GLU A 54 5.49 17.40 2.04
CA GLU A 54 6.60 16.47 2.29
C GLU A 54 6.22 15.02 1.94
N LYS A 55 4.94 14.72 1.83
CA LYS A 55 4.35 13.46 1.38
C LYS A 55 2.93 13.68 0.86
N ILE A 56 2.39 12.71 0.13
CA ILE A 56 1.03 12.77 -0.41
C ILE A 56 0.00 12.44 0.66
N GLU A 57 0.16 11.27 1.32
CA GLU A 57 -0.75 10.81 2.36
C GLU A 57 -0.08 9.82 3.31
N CYS A 58 -0.76 9.54 4.42
CA CYS A 58 -0.49 8.40 5.28
C CYS A 58 -1.81 7.70 5.58
N THR A 59 -1.85 6.39 5.37
CA THR A 59 -3.01 5.55 5.67
C THR A 59 -2.65 4.46 6.65
N LEU A 60 -3.59 4.13 7.57
CA LEU A 60 -3.46 3.05 8.54
C LEU A 60 -4.52 1.98 8.29
N TRP A 61 -4.08 0.74 8.17
CA TRP A 61 -4.92 -0.40 7.88
C TRP A 61 -4.75 -1.46 8.95
N LYS A 62 -5.88 -2.02 9.42
CA LYS A 62 -5.90 -3.15 10.34
C LYS A 62 -6.07 -4.44 9.56
N ARG A 63 -5.23 -5.43 9.83
CA ARG A 63 -5.31 -6.75 9.23
C ARG A 63 -6.50 -7.55 9.79
N SER A 64 -7.16 -8.31 8.94
CA SER A 64 -8.12 -9.33 9.35
C SER A 64 -7.36 -10.60 9.75
N ALA A 65 -7.55 -11.07 10.99
CA ALA A 65 -6.96 -12.33 11.45
C ALA A 65 -7.50 -13.51 10.63
N ARG A 66 -6.67 -14.52 10.44
CA ARG A 66 -7.02 -15.76 9.73
C ARG A 66 -6.65 -16.96 10.60
N GLU A 67 -7.39 -18.04 10.43
CA GLU A 67 -7.02 -19.32 11.02
C GLU A 67 -5.63 -19.75 10.55
N GLY A 68 -4.78 -20.19 11.48
CA GLY A 68 -3.38 -20.57 11.20
C GLY A 68 -2.39 -19.41 11.17
N ASP A 69 -2.81 -18.17 11.45
CA ASP A 69 -1.87 -17.06 11.65
C ASP A 69 -0.96 -17.36 12.86
N ASN A 70 0.33 -17.12 12.66
CA ASN A 70 1.30 -17.21 13.75
C ASN A 70 1.50 -15.83 14.41
N GLU A 71 2.16 -15.82 15.55
CA GLU A 71 2.39 -14.62 16.38
C GLU A 71 3.27 -13.53 15.73
N MET A 72 3.87 -13.79 14.56
CA MET A 72 4.70 -12.85 13.82
C MET A 72 4.00 -12.27 12.60
N VAL A 73 2.73 -12.63 12.39
CA VAL A 73 1.91 -12.03 11.35
C VAL A 73 1.53 -10.59 11.76
N PRO A 74 1.65 -9.60 10.88
CA PRO A 74 1.37 -8.21 11.24
C PRO A 74 -0.12 -7.98 11.55
N ASP A 75 -0.39 -7.17 12.56
CA ASP A 75 -1.74 -6.71 12.92
C ASP A 75 -2.14 -5.47 12.15
N TYR A 76 -1.14 -4.61 11.84
CA TYR A 76 -1.35 -3.33 11.19
C TYR A 76 -0.34 -3.10 10.08
N VAL A 77 -0.74 -2.27 9.10
CA VAL A 77 0.14 -1.74 8.08
C VAL A 77 -0.15 -0.26 7.87
N THR A 78 0.92 0.54 7.72
CA THR A 78 0.81 1.92 7.27
C THR A 78 1.42 2.08 5.88
N PHE A 79 0.83 2.96 5.09
CA PHE A 79 1.40 3.42 3.83
C PHE A 79 1.68 4.91 3.94
N ASN A 80 2.92 5.30 3.76
CA ASN A 80 3.33 6.67 3.55
C ASN A 80 3.71 6.81 2.09
N THR A 81 3.02 7.66 1.33
CA THR A 81 3.16 7.77 -0.11
C THR A 81 3.81 9.08 -0.53
N PHE A 82 4.63 9.04 -1.58
CA PHE A 82 5.50 10.14 -2.02
C PHE A 82 5.48 10.27 -3.54
N ASN A 83 5.68 11.50 -4.05
CA ASN A 83 5.83 11.73 -5.49
C ASN A 83 7.22 11.33 -6.00
N THR A 84 8.24 11.51 -5.17
CA THR A 84 9.64 11.33 -5.55
C THR A 84 10.39 10.42 -4.58
N MET A 85 11.47 9.81 -5.07
CA MET A 85 12.39 9.03 -4.25
C MET A 85 13.07 9.91 -3.20
N GLU A 86 13.40 11.16 -3.53
CA GLU A 86 14.00 12.11 -2.60
C GLU A 86 13.11 12.42 -1.40
N GLU A 87 11.80 12.61 -1.62
CA GLU A 87 10.83 12.79 -0.52
C GLU A 87 10.77 11.56 0.37
N MET A 88 10.76 10.36 -0.21
CA MET A 88 10.78 9.10 0.53
C MET A 88 12.08 8.93 1.33
N ASP A 89 13.24 9.24 0.75
CA ASP A 89 14.54 9.16 1.40
C ASP A 89 14.65 10.17 2.56
N ASN A 90 14.16 11.39 2.37
CA ASN A 90 14.09 12.40 3.42
C ASN A 90 13.23 11.95 4.61
N TYR A 91 12.13 11.22 4.35
CA TYR A 91 11.29 10.64 5.39
C TYR A 91 12.00 9.49 6.12
N THR A 92 12.61 8.55 5.39
CA THR A 92 13.25 7.36 5.98
C THR A 92 14.52 7.70 6.77
N ASN A 93 15.27 8.70 6.32
CA ASN A 93 16.52 9.15 6.95
C ASN A 93 16.32 10.23 8.02
N ASN A 94 15.08 10.57 8.38
CA ASN A 94 14.80 11.61 9.38
C ASN A 94 15.18 11.16 10.80
N THR A 95 16.38 11.50 11.24
CA THR A 95 16.90 11.23 12.59
C THR A 95 16.19 12.03 13.68
N ASN A 96 15.47 13.11 13.33
CA ASN A 96 14.76 13.99 14.25
C ASN A 96 13.25 13.74 14.31
N ILE A 97 12.77 12.59 13.82
CA ILE A 97 11.35 12.30 13.66
C ILE A 97 10.56 12.48 14.99
N VAL A 98 11.11 12.07 16.12
CA VAL A 98 10.46 12.20 17.44
C VAL A 98 10.25 13.69 17.79
N ASN A 99 11.20 14.56 17.49
CA ASN A 99 11.04 16.01 17.71
C ASN A 99 9.99 16.59 16.75
N SER A 100 9.94 16.14 15.51
CA SER A 100 8.92 16.54 14.53
C SER A 100 7.52 16.13 14.99
N VAL A 101 7.37 14.91 15.55
CA VAL A 101 6.12 14.45 16.19
C VAL A 101 5.73 15.36 17.35
N LYS A 102 6.67 15.70 18.23
CA LYS A 102 6.39 16.62 19.37
C LYS A 102 5.94 18.00 18.89
N LEU A 103 6.60 18.57 17.89
CA LEU A 103 6.25 19.88 17.32
C LEU A 103 4.86 19.88 16.68
N SER A 104 4.52 18.85 15.91
CA SER A 104 3.22 18.71 15.22
C SER A 104 2.05 18.53 16.20
N ASN A 105 2.33 18.10 17.42
CA ASN A 105 1.34 17.92 18.49
C ASN A 105 1.24 19.11 19.44
N LYS A 106 2.10 20.15 19.28
CA LYS A 106 2.09 21.33 20.16
C LYS A 106 0.73 22.04 20.10
N GLY A 107 0.09 22.20 21.24
CA GLY A 107 -1.25 22.80 21.36
C GLY A 107 -2.41 21.86 21.03
N LYS A 108 -2.16 20.69 20.47
CA LYS A 108 -3.19 19.66 20.17
C LYS A 108 -3.28 18.59 21.25
N VAL A 109 -2.13 18.22 21.82
CA VAL A 109 -2.00 17.19 22.85
C VAL A 109 -1.15 17.72 24.00
N SER A 110 -1.53 17.44 25.25
CA SER A 110 -0.71 17.87 26.40
C SER A 110 0.66 17.19 26.37
N THR A 111 1.72 17.93 26.74
CA THR A 111 3.09 17.40 26.77
C THR A 111 3.21 16.14 27.64
N ARG A 112 2.49 16.11 28.77
CA ARG A 112 2.47 14.94 29.67
C ARG A 112 1.89 13.70 28.95
N HIS A 113 0.76 13.85 28.26
CA HIS A 113 0.11 12.75 27.51
C HIS A 113 1.00 12.29 26.37
N MET A 114 1.52 13.21 25.58
CA MET A 114 2.42 12.91 24.46
C MET A 114 3.67 12.14 24.92
N ASN A 115 4.36 12.59 25.96
CA ASN A 115 5.54 11.91 26.48
C ASN A 115 5.18 10.51 27.02
N LYS A 116 4.02 10.37 27.70
CA LYS A 116 3.52 9.06 28.12
C LYS A 116 3.32 8.13 26.94
N VAL A 117 2.63 8.60 25.89
CA VAL A 117 2.32 7.79 24.70
C VAL A 117 3.60 7.40 23.95
N LEU A 118 4.52 8.34 23.73
CA LEU A 118 5.80 8.09 23.05
C LEU A 118 6.75 7.18 23.84
N SER A 119 6.55 7.04 25.17
CA SER A 119 7.31 6.09 25.98
C SER A 119 6.73 4.66 25.98
N LEU A 120 5.53 4.46 25.40
CA LEU A 120 4.95 3.12 25.24
C LEU A 120 5.77 2.31 24.22
N ASN A 121 5.83 1.03 24.44
CA ASN A 121 6.46 0.09 23.52
C ASN A 121 5.47 -1.03 23.14
N PRO A 122 4.37 -0.70 22.42
CA PRO A 122 3.33 -1.66 22.10
C PRO A 122 3.72 -2.63 20.97
N VAL A 123 4.78 -2.31 20.20
CA VAL A 123 5.18 -3.09 19.03
C VAL A 123 6.10 -4.23 19.45
N LYS A 124 5.77 -5.48 19.03
CA LYS A 124 6.58 -6.68 19.19
C LYS A 124 7.60 -6.82 18.06
N ALA A 125 7.15 -6.55 16.82
CA ALA A 125 8.00 -6.57 15.63
C ALA A 125 7.54 -5.51 14.63
N HIS A 126 8.51 -4.97 13.90
CA HIS A 126 8.29 -3.97 12.86
C HIS A 126 9.11 -4.36 11.63
N ARG A 127 8.49 -4.27 10.45
CA ARG A 127 9.14 -4.51 9.16
C ARG A 127 8.81 -3.36 8.23
N ARG A 128 9.83 -2.70 7.72
CA ARG A 128 9.71 -1.61 6.75
C ARG A 128 10.14 -2.07 5.37
N TYR A 129 9.40 -1.63 4.39
CA TYR A 129 9.70 -1.80 2.98
C TYR A 129 9.55 -0.46 2.26
N CYS A 130 10.57 -0.07 1.52
CA CYS A 130 10.54 1.07 0.59
C CYS A 130 10.29 0.51 -0.81
N VAL A 131 9.25 0.99 -1.46
CA VAL A 131 8.80 0.43 -2.75
C VAL A 131 8.57 1.51 -3.79
N GLN A 132 8.71 1.12 -5.05
CA GLN A 132 8.33 1.92 -6.22
C GLN A 132 7.13 1.27 -6.91
N LEU A 133 6.18 2.09 -7.37
CA LEU A 133 5.09 1.65 -8.22
C LEU A 133 5.65 1.30 -9.61
N ILE A 134 5.35 0.08 -10.07
CA ILE A 134 5.69 -0.41 -11.41
C ILE A 134 4.51 -0.25 -12.35
N ASP A 135 3.32 -0.69 -11.90
CA ASP A 135 2.13 -0.65 -12.71
C ASP A 135 0.86 -0.62 -11.84
N ALA A 136 -0.21 -0.05 -12.36
CA ALA A 136 -1.50 0.00 -11.67
C ALA A 136 -2.66 0.20 -12.64
N THR A 137 -3.81 -0.38 -12.31
CA THR A 137 -5.07 -0.02 -12.95
C THR A 137 -5.51 1.38 -12.50
N PRO A 138 -6.35 2.09 -13.29
CA PRO A 138 -6.99 3.30 -12.81
C PRO A 138 -7.78 3.05 -11.52
N LEU A 139 -7.65 3.96 -10.54
CA LEU A 139 -8.44 3.92 -9.32
C LEU A 139 -9.87 4.41 -9.63
N THR A 140 -10.87 3.59 -9.32
CA THR A 140 -12.29 3.92 -9.52
C THR A 140 -13.01 4.11 -8.18
N GLY A 141 -14.13 4.84 -8.21
CA GLY A 141 -14.94 5.08 -7.02
C GLY A 141 -14.35 6.11 -6.04
N GLY A 142 -13.41 6.94 -6.50
CA GLY A 142 -12.74 7.98 -5.70
C GLY A 142 -11.63 7.43 -4.80
N ASP A 143 -11.03 8.31 -4.00
CA ASP A 143 -9.93 7.95 -3.09
C ASP A 143 -10.35 6.88 -2.08
N PRO A 144 -9.41 6.06 -1.62
CA PRO A 144 -9.65 5.11 -0.55
C PRO A 144 -10.14 5.81 0.72
N LYS A 145 -11.10 5.21 1.40
CA LYS A 145 -11.75 5.74 2.60
C LYS A 145 -11.78 4.75 3.74
N ILE A 146 -11.96 5.25 4.95
CA ILE A 146 -12.11 4.40 6.15
C ILE A 146 -13.24 3.39 5.92
N GLY A 147 -12.94 2.12 6.20
CA GLY A 147 -13.82 0.97 5.96
C GLY A 147 -13.52 0.22 4.66
N ASP A 148 -12.80 0.80 3.70
CA ASP A 148 -12.39 0.11 2.48
C ASP A 148 -11.51 -1.11 2.81
N LYS A 149 -11.66 -2.17 2.00
CA LYS A 149 -10.88 -3.41 2.15
C LYS A 149 -9.84 -3.53 1.06
N MET A 150 -8.64 -3.91 1.46
CA MET A 150 -7.51 -4.12 0.59
C MET A 150 -6.91 -5.51 0.82
N GLU A 151 -6.57 -6.20 -0.25
CA GLU A 151 -5.72 -7.40 -0.22
C GLU A 151 -4.30 -7.02 -0.59
N GLY A 152 -3.32 -7.52 0.16
CA GLY A 152 -1.89 -7.37 -0.11
C GLY A 152 -1.21 -8.73 -0.18
N ASN A 153 -0.35 -8.92 -1.18
CA ASN A 153 0.45 -10.13 -1.33
C ASN A 153 1.93 -9.76 -1.44
N GLY A 154 2.76 -10.33 -0.56
CA GLY A 154 4.21 -10.30 -0.70
C GLY A 154 4.64 -11.38 -1.70
N MET A 155 5.39 -10.98 -2.72
CA MET A 155 5.78 -11.83 -3.84
C MET A 155 7.29 -12.06 -3.85
N ILE A 156 7.68 -13.26 -4.28
CA ILE A 156 9.07 -13.64 -4.53
C ILE A 156 9.21 -13.83 -6.03
N GLN A 157 9.96 -12.95 -6.66
CA GLN A 157 10.31 -13.09 -8.07
C GLN A 157 11.23 -14.31 -8.27
N LYS A 158 10.89 -15.17 -9.23
CA LYS A 158 11.68 -16.36 -9.59
C LYS A 158 12.30 -16.28 -10.97
N LYS A 159 11.77 -15.40 -11.83
CA LYS A 159 12.26 -15.18 -13.20
C LYS A 159 12.25 -13.69 -13.52
N ASP A 160 13.16 -13.28 -14.39
CA ASP A 160 13.35 -11.88 -14.79
C ASP A 160 12.14 -11.27 -15.50
N ASP A 161 11.27 -12.12 -16.08
CA ASP A 161 10.06 -11.68 -16.78
C ASP A 161 8.81 -11.56 -15.88
N TYR A 162 8.97 -11.68 -14.54
CA TYR A 162 7.85 -11.62 -13.58
C TYR A 162 7.02 -10.34 -13.70
N GLU A 163 7.67 -9.17 -13.73
CA GLU A 163 6.97 -7.89 -13.87
C GLU A 163 6.17 -7.82 -15.18
N ASN A 164 6.74 -8.36 -16.29
CA ASN A 164 6.04 -8.43 -17.56
C ASN A 164 4.78 -9.30 -17.49
N PHE A 165 4.82 -10.42 -16.75
CA PHE A 165 3.62 -11.24 -16.54
C PHE A 165 2.57 -10.53 -15.71
N GLU A 166 2.95 -9.77 -14.68
CA GLU A 166 2.00 -8.98 -13.90
C GLU A 166 1.36 -7.89 -14.76
N SER A 167 2.17 -7.10 -15.49
CA SER A 167 1.70 -5.94 -16.25
C SER A 167 0.99 -6.32 -17.55
N TYR A 168 1.49 -7.32 -18.31
CA TYR A 168 0.91 -7.64 -19.62
C TYR A 168 -0.08 -8.81 -19.61
N VAL A 169 -0.11 -9.60 -18.53
CA VAL A 169 -1.02 -10.76 -18.43
C VAL A 169 -2.08 -10.57 -17.36
N TYR A 170 -1.69 -10.11 -16.15
CA TYR A 170 -2.64 -9.95 -15.05
C TYR A 170 -3.32 -8.59 -15.03
N GLU A 171 -2.59 -7.49 -15.21
CA GLU A 171 -3.19 -6.15 -15.21
C GLU A 171 -4.40 -6.04 -16.17
N PRO A 172 -4.35 -6.47 -17.44
CA PRO A 172 -5.51 -6.38 -18.33
C PRO A 172 -6.72 -7.16 -17.85
N ILE A 173 -6.51 -8.30 -17.16
CA ILE A 173 -7.60 -9.10 -16.57
C ILE A 173 -8.23 -8.36 -15.40
N LEU A 174 -7.39 -7.73 -14.56
CA LEU A 174 -7.82 -6.99 -13.39
C LEU A 174 -8.45 -5.65 -13.78
N LEU A 175 -7.97 -5.03 -14.86
CA LEU A 175 -8.60 -3.84 -15.45
C LEU A 175 -10.04 -4.16 -15.94
N ASP A 176 -10.28 -5.32 -16.57
CA ASP A 176 -11.64 -5.75 -16.94
C ASP A 176 -12.55 -5.90 -15.69
N GLU A 177 -12.01 -6.37 -14.56
CA GLU A 177 -12.74 -6.42 -13.29
C GLU A 177 -12.99 -5.03 -12.68
N VAL A 178 -12.05 -4.09 -12.82
CA VAL A 178 -12.24 -2.68 -12.45
C VAL A 178 -13.34 -2.04 -13.31
N MET A 179 -13.31 -2.24 -14.63
CA MET A 179 -14.31 -1.70 -15.57
C MET A 179 -15.71 -2.27 -15.34
N LYS A 180 -15.82 -3.51 -14.83
CA LYS A 180 -17.09 -4.12 -14.40
C LYS A 180 -17.59 -3.63 -13.03
N GLY A 181 -16.78 -2.88 -12.28
CA GLY A 181 -17.07 -2.45 -10.92
C GLY A 181 -17.04 -3.56 -9.88
N ASN A 182 -16.28 -4.64 -10.13
CA ASN A 182 -16.05 -5.72 -9.17
C ASN A 182 -14.83 -5.46 -8.28
N MET A 183 -13.91 -4.63 -8.74
CA MET A 183 -12.71 -4.18 -8.05
C MET A 183 -12.53 -2.68 -8.28
N ARG A 184 -11.87 -1.98 -7.37
CA ARG A 184 -11.61 -0.55 -7.51
C ARG A 184 -10.22 -0.24 -8.04
N TRP A 185 -9.25 -1.08 -7.70
CA TRP A 185 -7.85 -0.81 -7.99
C TRP A 185 -6.98 -2.05 -7.81
N TRP A 186 -5.94 -2.13 -8.61
CA TRP A 186 -4.81 -3.04 -8.45
C TRP A 186 -3.50 -2.29 -8.70
N ALA A 187 -2.43 -2.71 -8.03
CA ALA A 187 -1.08 -2.21 -8.25
C ALA A 187 -0.02 -3.29 -8.04
N LEU A 188 1.08 -3.14 -8.76
CA LEU A 188 2.34 -3.85 -8.60
C LEU A 188 3.40 -2.86 -8.12
N THR A 189 4.12 -3.21 -7.07
CA THR A 189 5.27 -2.45 -6.58
C THR A 189 6.50 -3.34 -6.48
N ASN A 190 7.68 -2.82 -6.82
CA ASN A 190 8.96 -3.49 -6.57
C ASN A 190 9.62 -2.94 -5.31
N MET A 191 10.52 -3.74 -4.75
CA MET A 191 11.32 -3.40 -3.57
C MET A 191 12.51 -2.55 -3.98
N ILE A 192 12.69 -1.38 -3.31
CA ILE A 192 13.87 -0.53 -3.45
C ILE A 192 14.82 -0.75 -2.26
N ASP A 193 14.25 -0.73 -1.03
CA ASP A 193 14.99 -0.86 0.21
C ASP A 193 14.11 -1.49 1.31
N ARG A 194 14.72 -1.97 2.38
CA ARG A 194 14.03 -2.62 3.49
C ARG A 194 14.80 -2.54 4.80
N SER A 195 14.11 -2.66 5.93
CA SER A 195 14.75 -2.82 7.23
C SER A 195 15.36 -4.22 7.40
N ASP A 196 16.34 -4.36 8.29
CA ASP A 196 16.99 -5.65 8.62
C ASP A 196 16.00 -6.70 9.16
N THR A 197 14.86 -6.26 9.68
CA THR A 197 13.80 -7.14 10.21
C THR A 197 12.80 -7.58 9.13
N ALA A 198 12.88 -7.04 7.93
CA ALA A 198 12.02 -7.39 6.81
C ALA A 198 12.41 -8.74 6.19
N TYR A 199 11.47 -9.38 5.51
CA TYR A 199 11.77 -10.62 4.80
C TYR A 199 12.62 -10.33 3.56
N GLU A 200 13.81 -10.92 3.52
CA GLU A 200 14.80 -10.71 2.45
C GLU A 200 14.33 -11.25 1.09
N ASP A 201 13.52 -12.31 1.10
CA ASP A 201 13.01 -12.99 -0.08
C ASP A 201 11.84 -12.26 -0.76
N VAL A 202 11.19 -11.28 -0.10
CA VAL A 202 10.13 -10.47 -0.71
C VAL A 202 10.74 -9.47 -1.66
N THR A 203 10.41 -9.57 -2.94
CA THR A 203 10.90 -8.70 -4.01
C THR A 203 9.87 -7.68 -4.49
N HIS A 204 8.58 -8.02 -4.37
CA HIS A 204 7.47 -7.21 -4.84
C HIS A 204 6.27 -7.31 -3.90
N PHE A 205 5.34 -6.36 -4.06
CA PHE A 205 3.98 -6.50 -3.53
C PHE A 205 2.96 -6.29 -4.64
N THR A 206 1.84 -7.02 -4.56
CA THR A 206 0.63 -6.71 -5.30
C THR A 206 -0.46 -6.29 -4.33
N TRP A 207 -1.23 -5.26 -4.72
CA TRP A 207 -2.28 -4.66 -3.90
C TRP A 207 -3.59 -4.64 -4.66
N ARG A 208 -4.72 -4.82 -3.96
CA ARG A 208 -6.05 -4.76 -4.56
C ARG A 208 -7.02 -4.11 -3.59
N ILE A 209 -7.77 -3.10 -4.07
CA ILE A 209 -8.89 -2.54 -3.31
C ILE A 209 -10.17 -3.15 -3.86
N HIS A 210 -10.93 -3.82 -3.00
CA HIS A 210 -12.15 -4.51 -3.36
C HIS A 210 -13.37 -3.59 -3.35
N VAL A 211 -14.43 -3.99 -4.05
CA VAL A 211 -15.77 -3.45 -3.89
C VAL A 211 -16.53 -4.36 -2.91
N ASP A 212 -17.10 -3.78 -1.83
CA ASP A 212 -17.82 -4.55 -0.83
C ASP A 212 -18.97 -5.36 -1.46
N GLY A 213 -19.07 -6.62 -1.04
CA GLY A 213 -20.12 -7.55 -1.51
C GLY A 213 -19.91 -8.03 -2.95
N LYS A 214 -18.89 -7.59 -3.67
CA LYS A 214 -18.58 -8.07 -5.01
C LYS A 214 -17.55 -9.18 -4.98
N LYS A 215 -17.69 -10.12 -5.91
CA LYS A 215 -16.70 -11.17 -6.17
C LYS A 215 -16.11 -10.96 -7.54
N MET A 216 -14.80 -10.98 -7.64
CA MET A 216 -14.12 -11.03 -8.93
C MET A 216 -14.41 -12.35 -9.62
N SER A 217 -14.65 -12.29 -10.92
CA SER A 217 -14.85 -13.44 -11.80
C SER A 217 -14.02 -13.26 -13.07
N PRO A 218 -12.67 -13.27 -12.94
CA PRO A 218 -11.78 -13.00 -14.05
C PRO A 218 -11.93 -14.03 -15.17
N ASN A 219 -12.15 -13.54 -16.38
CA ASN A 219 -12.31 -14.40 -17.57
C ASN A 219 -11.03 -14.40 -18.41
N HIS A 220 -10.12 -15.27 -18.04
CA HIS A 220 -8.85 -15.44 -18.76
C HIS A 220 -9.04 -15.87 -20.23
N THR A 221 -10.06 -16.70 -20.50
CA THR A 221 -10.32 -17.17 -21.89
C THR A 221 -10.75 -16.03 -22.79
N LYS A 222 -11.50 -15.06 -22.27
CA LYS A 222 -11.90 -13.85 -23.02
C LYS A 222 -10.68 -13.06 -23.49
N LEU A 223 -9.68 -12.91 -22.60
CA LEU A 223 -8.46 -12.15 -22.92
C LEU A 223 -7.57 -12.87 -23.94
N PHE A 224 -7.35 -14.17 -23.77
CA PHE A 224 -6.39 -14.94 -24.57
C PHE A 224 -7.01 -15.68 -25.76
N GLY A 225 -8.31 -15.51 -26.00
CA GLY A 225 -9.02 -16.08 -27.14
C GLY A 225 -9.35 -17.57 -27.05
N ASN A 226 -8.65 -18.35 -26.23
CA ASN A 226 -8.95 -19.76 -26.02
C ASN A 226 -8.39 -20.31 -24.70
N GLU A 227 -8.93 -21.45 -24.26
CA GLU A 227 -8.62 -22.05 -22.97
C GLU A 227 -7.18 -22.60 -22.88
N PHE A 228 -6.64 -23.14 -23.98
CA PHE A 228 -5.28 -23.66 -24.01
C PHE A 228 -4.25 -22.56 -23.74
N VAL A 229 -4.35 -21.43 -24.46
CA VAL A 229 -3.46 -20.28 -24.24
C VAL A 229 -3.62 -19.74 -22.82
N SER A 230 -4.86 -19.58 -22.34
CA SER A 230 -5.15 -19.15 -20.97
C SER A 230 -4.50 -20.05 -19.94
N LYS A 231 -4.56 -21.38 -20.14
CA LYS A 231 -3.92 -22.34 -19.24
C LYS A 231 -2.40 -22.18 -19.27
N LYS A 232 -1.79 -22.07 -20.45
CA LYS A 232 -0.34 -21.92 -20.59
C LYS A 232 0.17 -20.62 -19.99
N MET A 233 -0.54 -19.51 -20.18
CA MET A 233 -0.19 -18.24 -19.56
C MET A 233 -0.24 -18.30 -18.03
N ARG A 234 -1.27 -18.94 -17.45
CA ARG A 234 -1.33 -19.15 -15.99
C ARG A 234 -0.18 -20.02 -15.46
N GLU A 235 0.18 -21.09 -16.18
CA GLU A 235 1.32 -21.96 -15.82
C GLU A 235 2.63 -21.19 -15.82
N LEU A 236 2.90 -20.41 -16.87
CA LEU A 236 4.11 -19.58 -17.00
C LEU A 236 4.18 -18.51 -15.91
N THR A 237 3.08 -17.79 -15.68
CA THR A 237 3.02 -16.77 -14.65
C THR A 237 3.18 -17.39 -13.26
N GLY A 238 2.54 -18.54 -12.98
CA GLY A 238 2.73 -19.26 -11.72
C GLY A 238 4.18 -19.70 -11.50
N ALA A 239 4.91 -20.03 -12.58
CA ALA A 239 6.32 -20.39 -12.52
C ALA A 239 7.28 -19.19 -12.38
N SER A 240 6.82 -17.96 -12.61
CA SER A 240 7.64 -16.75 -12.54
C SER A 240 7.79 -16.19 -11.12
N ARG A 241 6.96 -16.66 -10.17
CA ARG A 241 6.89 -16.13 -8.81
C ARG A 241 6.41 -17.15 -7.78
N ASP A 242 6.70 -16.87 -6.50
CA ASP A 242 6.03 -17.47 -5.36
C ASP A 242 5.32 -16.39 -4.53
N ILE A 243 4.38 -16.81 -3.68
CA ILE A 243 3.70 -15.91 -2.73
C ILE A 243 4.26 -16.17 -1.35
N ARG A 244 4.95 -15.18 -0.77
CA ARG A 244 5.52 -15.26 0.58
C ARG A 244 4.46 -15.12 1.66
N GLY A 245 3.46 -14.27 1.43
CA GLY A 245 2.39 -14.02 2.37
C GLY A 245 1.22 -13.26 1.75
N ARG A 246 0.05 -13.40 2.37
CA ARG A 246 -1.18 -12.70 1.98
C ARG A 246 -1.82 -12.07 3.20
N GLY A 247 -2.34 -10.86 3.03
CA GLY A 247 -3.10 -10.16 4.05
C GLY A 247 -4.37 -9.54 3.46
N THR A 248 -5.43 -9.49 4.27
CA THR A 248 -6.59 -8.66 4.00
C THR A 248 -6.65 -7.60 5.08
N PHE A 249 -6.82 -6.36 4.69
CA PHE A 249 -6.72 -5.19 5.55
C PHE A 249 -7.96 -4.33 5.41
N THR A 250 -8.37 -3.68 6.48
CA THR A 250 -9.43 -2.66 6.47
C THR A 250 -8.82 -1.33 6.86
N MET A 251 -9.05 -0.28 6.07
CA MET A 251 -8.59 1.06 6.40
C MET A 251 -9.31 1.56 7.66
N ILE A 252 -8.55 1.99 8.65
CA ILE A 252 -9.08 2.49 9.92
C ILE A 252 -8.76 3.96 10.18
N ASP A 253 -7.74 4.50 9.51
CA ASP A 253 -7.38 5.91 9.60
C ASP A 253 -6.62 6.38 8.34
N LYS A 254 -6.65 7.70 8.08
CA LYS A 254 -5.87 8.35 7.04
C LYS A 254 -5.67 9.84 7.34
N THR A 255 -4.64 10.45 6.75
CA THR A 255 -4.52 11.91 6.65
C THR A 255 -5.55 12.48 5.67
N LEU A 256 -5.87 13.75 5.82
CA LEU A 256 -6.85 14.46 5.00
C LEU A 256 -6.16 15.25 3.89
#